data_a6a043c149e3be43a283540852a9bf40
#
_entry.id   a6a043c149e3be43a283540852a9bf40
#
_cell.length_a   1.000
_cell.length_b   1.000
_cell.length_c   1.000
_cell.angle_alpha   90.00
_cell.angle_beta   90.00
_cell.angle_gamma   90.00
#
_symmetry.space_group_name_H-M   'P 1'
#
loop_
_entity.id
_entity.type
_entity.pdbx_description
1 polymer ?
#
loop_
_entity_poly.entity_id
_entity_poly.type
_entity_poly.pdbx_seq_one_letter_code
_entity_poly.pdbx_strand_id
1 'polypeptide(L)'
;MIFFTGIVNAQSYFTAAGLRAGNVLALTVNQRVAQHTSLEFLMGEQLTQKVSFATVMVKQHQNVLIGRGINIYMGAGGQWSWKNKADTTISEIGAVLLAGAEVTFGRLNLSWDFRPLILFGDRDQNFYPETAFSFRYIFIKKDPFKKKKEPFWNKWFKKK
;
A
#
# COMPACT_ATOMS: atom_id res chain seq x y z
N MET A 1 -33.73 5.64 8.15
CA MET A 1 -32.34 5.78 7.75
C MET A 1 -31.96 4.50 7.01
N ILE A 2 -31.95 4.53 5.69
CA ILE A 2 -31.79 3.33 4.83
C ILE A 2 -30.31 3.23 4.51
N PHE A 3 -29.64 2.22 5.05
CA PHE A 3 -28.27 1.87 4.66
C PHE A 3 -28.28 1.18 3.29
N PHE A 4 -27.95 1.92 2.25
CA PHE A 4 -27.62 1.34 0.96
C PHE A 4 -26.26 0.66 1.07
N THR A 5 -26.23 -0.62 1.33
CA THR A 5 -25.03 -1.47 1.13
C THR A 5 -24.84 -1.71 -0.37
N GLY A 6 -24.36 -0.69 -1.05
CA GLY A 6 -23.88 -0.84 -2.42
C GLY A 6 -22.64 -1.76 -2.42
N ILE A 7 -22.76 -2.94 -3.03
CA ILE A 7 -21.63 -3.83 -3.30
C ILE A 7 -20.77 -3.17 -4.38
N VAL A 8 -19.89 -2.27 -4.00
CA VAL A 8 -18.91 -1.69 -4.89
C VAL A 8 -17.84 -2.75 -5.14
N ASN A 9 -17.85 -3.32 -6.34
CA ASN A 9 -16.78 -4.21 -6.79
C ASN A 9 -15.51 -3.39 -7.00
N ALA A 10 -14.71 -3.23 -5.97
CA ALA A 10 -13.36 -2.72 -6.11
C ALA A 10 -12.56 -3.66 -7.00
N GLN A 11 -11.91 -3.12 -8.03
CA GLN A 11 -10.94 -3.89 -8.81
C GLN A 11 -9.76 -4.21 -7.89
N SER A 12 -9.74 -5.42 -7.39
CA SER A 12 -8.76 -5.87 -6.43
C SER A 12 -7.62 -6.56 -7.16
N TYR A 13 -6.44 -5.98 -7.04
CA TYR A 13 -5.20 -6.72 -7.32
C TYR A 13 -4.78 -7.48 -6.07
N PHE A 14 -4.17 -8.66 -6.27
CA PHE A 14 -3.67 -9.46 -5.16
C PHE A 14 -2.20 -9.15 -4.87
N THR A 15 -1.39 -9.09 -5.93
CA THR A 15 0.04 -8.75 -5.81
C THR A 15 0.41 -7.72 -6.87
N ALA A 16 1.02 -6.64 -6.44
CA ALA A 16 1.59 -5.61 -7.30
C ALA A 16 2.99 -5.25 -6.84
N ALA A 17 3.90 -5.02 -7.78
CA ALA A 17 5.23 -4.53 -7.48
C ALA A 17 5.61 -3.41 -8.45
N GLY A 18 6.52 -2.56 -8.04
CA GLY A 18 6.91 -1.41 -8.84
C GLY A 18 7.93 -0.51 -8.17
N LEU A 19 7.96 0.72 -8.64
CA LEU A 19 8.86 1.76 -8.20
C LEU A 19 8.10 2.86 -7.46
N ARG A 20 8.74 3.43 -6.46
CA ARG A 20 8.31 4.60 -5.71
C ARG A 20 9.35 5.70 -5.90
N ALA A 21 8.92 6.88 -6.30
CA ALA A 21 9.77 8.03 -6.55
C ALA A 21 9.16 9.30 -5.94
N GLY A 22 10.03 10.12 -5.35
CA GLY A 22 9.69 11.39 -4.69
C GLY A 22 10.88 11.82 -3.84
N ASN A 23 10.66 12.12 -2.57
CA ASN A 23 11.75 12.36 -1.62
C ASN A 23 12.61 11.10 -1.39
N VAL A 24 12.08 9.94 -1.78
CA VAL A 24 12.71 8.63 -1.71
C VAL A 24 12.65 7.95 -3.07
N LEU A 25 13.63 7.10 -3.33
CA LEU A 25 13.60 6.15 -4.45
C LEU A 25 13.57 4.74 -3.86
N ALA A 26 12.53 3.97 -4.15
CA ALA A 26 12.35 2.65 -3.56
C ALA A 26 11.66 1.67 -4.50
N LEU A 27 11.95 0.39 -4.30
CA LEU A 27 11.14 -0.71 -4.77
C LEU A 27 9.95 -0.90 -3.83
N THR A 28 8.78 -1.16 -4.38
CA THR A 28 7.56 -1.42 -3.62
C THR A 28 6.93 -2.73 -4.04
N VAL A 29 6.53 -3.52 -3.05
CA VAL A 29 5.72 -4.73 -3.25
C VAL A 29 4.50 -4.61 -2.37
N ASN A 30 3.33 -4.68 -2.98
CA ASN A 30 2.04 -4.60 -2.29
C ASN A 30 1.31 -5.93 -2.42
N GLN A 31 1.03 -6.56 -1.29
CA GLN A 31 0.35 -7.84 -1.18
C GLN A 31 -0.97 -7.67 -0.46
N ARG A 32 -2.08 -8.02 -1.12
CA ARG A 32 -3.38 -8.02 -0.48
C ARG A 32 -3.54 -9.23 0.43
N VAL A 33 -3.90 -9.00 1.69
CA VAL A 33 -4.07 -10.05 2.72
C VAL A 33 -5.53 -10.23 3.12
N ALA A 34 -6.38 -9.19 2.93
CA ALA A 34 -7.83 -9.27 3.18
C ALA A 34 -8.58 -8.38 2.19
N GLN A 35 -9.92 -8.35 2.25
CA GLN A 35 -10.76 -7.63 1.26
C GLN A 35 -10.38 -6.17 1.07
N HIS A 36 -10.00 -5.47 2.14
CA HIS A 36 -9.64 -4.05 2.13
C HIS A 36 -8.27 -3.78 2.75
N THR A 37 -7.53 -4.84 3.10
CA THR A 37 -6.24 -4.73 3.79
C THR A 37 -5.13 -5.28 2.92
N SER A 38 -4.04 -4.53 2.82
CA SER A 38 -2.81 -4.98 2.15
C SER A 38 -1.58 -4.74 3.02
N LEU A 39 -0.57 -5.57 2.81
CA LEU A 39 0.79 -5.39 3.31
C LEU A 39 1.63 -4.77 2.21
N GLU A 40 2.38 -3.74 2.53
CA GLU A 40 3.35 -3.14 1.63
C GLU A 40 4.75 -3.24 2.21
N PHE A 41 5.66 -3.72 1.37
CA PHE A 41 7.09 -3.74 1.62
C PHE A 41 7.75 -2.70 0.73
N LEU A 42 8.60 -1.88 1.32
CA LEU A 42 9.42 -0.89 0.63
C LEU A 42 10.88 -1.12 0.97
N MET A 43 11.74 -1.00 -0.04
CA MET A 43 13.19 -1.00 0.15
C MET A 43 13.81 0.02 -0.81
N GLY A 44 14.60 0.94 -0.27
CA GLY A 44 15.15 2.01 -1.09
C GLY A 44 16.08 2.94 -0.35
N GLU A 45 16.24 4.12 -0.92
CA GLU A 45 17.12 5.16 -0.42
C GLU A 45 16.40 6.50 -0.35
N GLN A 46 16.62 7.23 0.73
CA GLN A 46 16.18 8.60 0.89
C GLN A 46 17.19 9.52 0.19
N LEU A 47 16.74 10.22 -0.85
CA LEU A 47 17.62 10.97 -1.75
C LEU A 47 18.32 12.15 -1.06
N THR A 48 17.65 12.79 -0.11
CA THR A 48 18.17 13.99 0.59
C THR A 48 19.30 13.64 1.55
N GLN A 49 19.21 12.53 2.27
CA GLN A 49 20.16 12.17 3.34
C GLN A 49 21.07 10.99 2.99
N LYS A 50 20.86 10.35 1.84
CA LYS A 50 21.54 9.12 1.40
C LYS A 50 21.48 8.04 2.48
N VAL A 51 20.28 7.80 3.00
CA VAL A 51 19.98 6.79 4.00
C VAL A 51 19.19 5.68 3.33
N SER A 52 19.69 4.48 3.40
CA SER A 52 18.97 3.28 2.94
C SER A 52 17.91 2.89 3.98
N PHE A 53 16.78 2.34 3.53
CA PHE A 53 15.72 1.93 4.43
C PHE A 53 14.96 0.70 3.92
N ALA A 54 14.37 -0.01 4.85
CA ALA A 54 13.37 -1.03 4.62
C ALA A 54 12.13 -0.71 5.48
N THR A 55 10.94 -0.78 4.87
CA THR A 55 9.68 -0.46 5.55
C THR A 55 8.67 -1.58 5.34
N VAL A 56 7.92 -1.90 6.38
CA VAL A 56 6.76 -2.80 6.34
C VAL A 56 5.55 -2.04 6.85
N MET A 57 4.47 -2.02 6.06
CA MET A 57 3.25 -1.28 6.39
C MET A 57 2.00 -2.13 6.17
N VAL A 58 1.02 -1.91 7.02
CA VAL A 58 -0.35 -2.37 6.81
C VAL A 58 -1.17 -1.21 6.27
N LYS A 59 -1.88 -1.42 5.18
CA LYS A 59 -2.74 -0.42 4.54
C LYS A 59 -4.18 -0.87 4.51
N GLN A 60 -5.08 0.04 4.84
CA GLN A 60 -6.52 -0.13 4.72
C GLN A 60 -7.02 0.70 3.55
N HIS A 61 -7.66 0.06 2.59
CA HIS A 61 -8.18 0.68 1.38
C HIS A 61 -9.67 0.94 1.51
N GLN A 62 -10.11 2.11 1.05
CA GLN A 62 -11.52 2.45 0.90
C GLN A 62 -11.79 2.90 -0.54
N ASN A 63 -12.86 2.38 -1.11
CA ASN A 63 -13.28 2.76 -2.46
C ASN A 63 -13.97 4.12 -2.41
N VAL A 64 -13.55 5.02 -3.28
CA VAL A 64 -14.24 6.28 -3.49
C VAL A 64 -15.33 6.08 -4.52
N LEU A 65 -16.56 6.49 -4.21
CA LEU A 65 -17.76 6.33 -5.05
C LEU A 65 -17.70 7.08 -6.40
N ILE A 66 -16.68 7.89 -6.64
CA ILE A 66 -16.58 8.82 -7.77
C ILE A 66 -16.07 8.16 -9.06
N GLY A 67 -15.60 6.88 -9.02
CA GLY A 67 -15.12 6.21 -10.23
C GLY A 67 -14.66 4.77 -10.01
N ARG A 68 -14.76 3.96 -11.07
CA ARG A 68 -14.23 2.60 -11.07
C ARG A 68 -12.69 2.67 -11.08
N GLY A 69 -12.04 2.22 -10.00
CA GLY A 69 -10.58 2.11 -9.93
C GLY A 69 -9.88 3.19 -9.13
N ILE A 70 -10.60 4.13 -8.50
CA ILE A 70 -10.03 5.12 -7.59
C ILE A 70 -10.27 4.66 -6.15
N ASN A 71 -9.20 4.56 -5.37
CA ASN A 71 -9.23 4.20 -3.96
C ASN A 71 -8.44 5.22 -3.15
N ILE A 72 -8.89 5.48 -1.95
CA ILE A 72 -8.09 6.12 -0.92
C ILE A 72 -7.62 5.06 0.05
N TYR A 73 -6.47 5.28 0.66
CA TYR A 73 -5.95 4.37 1.66
C TYR A 73 -5.23 5.13 2.77
N MET A 74 -5.22 4.50 3.92
CA MET A 74 -4.42 4.90 5.06
C MET A 74 -3.70 3.69 5.62
N GLY A 75 -2.61 3.92 6.32
CA GLY A 75 -1.82 2.83 6.87
C GLY A 75 -0.86 3.28 7.94
N ALA A 76 -0.26 2.28 8.55
CA ALA A 76 0.80 2.46 9.52
C ALA A 76 1.80 1.30 9.42
N GLY A 77 3.02 1.53 9.89
CA GLY A 77 4.06 0.51 9.86
C GLY A 77 5.32 0.90 10.58
N GLY A 78 6.35 0.09 10.38
CA GLY A 78 7.69 0.31 10.89
C GLY A 78 8.70 0.47 9.75
N GLN A 79 9.68 1.30 9.98
CA GLN A 79 10.82 1.50 9.10
C GLN A 79 12.12 1.25 9.85
N TRP A 80 13.00 0.53 9.20
CA TRP A 80 14.38 0.39 9.60
C TRP A 80 15.25 1.12 8.59
N SER A 81 16.04 2.07 9.07
CA SER A 81 16.93 2.90 8.26
C SER A 81 18.38 2.65 8.67
N TRP A 82 19.29 2.69 7.70
CA TRP A 82 20.72 2.56 7.98
C TRP A 82 21.54 3.47 7.07
N LYS A 83 22.58 4.02 7.63
CA LYS A 83 23.55 4.86 6.92
C LYS A 83 24.96 4.35 7.16
N ASN A 84 25.64 4.00 6.08
CA ASN A 84 27.04 3.61 6.14
C ASN A 84 27.92 4.87 6.12
N LYS A 85 28.68 5.08 7.17
CA LYS A 85 29.82 6.02 7.22
C LYS A 85 31.12 5.19 7.19
N ALA A 86 32.23 5.80 6.77
CA ALA A 86 33.49 5.12 6.47
C ALA A 86 33.94 4.06 7.52
N ASP A 87 33.60 4.25 8.81
CA ASP A 87 33.97 3.35 9.90
C ASP A 87 32.80 2.86 10.78
N THR A 88 31.56 3.30 10.51
CA THR A 88 30.44 2.98 11.41
C THR A 88 29.11 2.96 10.63
N THR A 89 28.33 1.91 10.84
CA THR A 89 26.94 1.85 10.37
C THR A 89 26.01 2.34 11.47
N ILE A 90 25.30 3.42 11.21
CA ILE A 90 24.26 3.94 12.10
C ILE A 90 22.93 3.37 11.62
N SER A 91 22.21 2.67 12.48
CA SER A 91 20.89 2.14 12.20
C SER A 91 19.84 2.75 13.14
N GLU A 92 18.65 3.01 12.60
CA GLU A 92 17.56 3.64 13.32
C GLU A 92 16.25 2.96 12.97
N ILE A 93 15.35 2.92 13.94
CA ILE A 93 14.00 2.39 13.78
C ILE A 93 13.02 3.55 13.95
N GLY A 94 11.95 3.53 13.17
CA GLY A 94 10.90 4.54 13.24
C GLY A 94 9.52 3.96 12.97
N ALA A 95 8.51 4.71 13.36
CA ALA A 95 7.13 4.47 13.00
C ALA A 95 6.76 5.31 11.76
N VAL A 96 5.96 4.72 10.90
CA VAL A 96 5.47 5.34 9.67
C VAL A 96 3.96 5.38 9.70
N LEU A 97 3.39 6.53 9.40
CA LEU A 97 1.98 6.66 9.04
C LEU A 97 1.88 6.90 7.54
N LEU A 98 0.73 6.63 6.96
CA LEU A 98 0.52 6.72 5.53
C LEU A 98 -0.91 7.14 5.23
N ALA A 99 -1.08 8.10 4.34
CA ALA A 99 -2.36 8.43 3.73
C ALA A 99 -2.17 8.75 2.25
N GLY A 100 -3.03 8.23 1.39
CA GLY A 100 -2.87 8.42 -0.04
C GLY A 100 -4.08 8.03 -0.87
N ALA A 101 -3.93 8.23 -2.16
CA ALA A 101 -4.88 7.83 -3.17
C ALA A 101 -4.20 6.99 -4.24
N GLU A 102 -4.93 6.05 -4.80
CA GLU A 102 -4.47 5.22 -5.90
C GLU A 102 -5.52 5.12 -7.00
N VAL A 103 -5.04 4.98 -8.21
CA VAL A 103 -5.87 4.71 -9.38
C VAL A 103 -5.32 3.49 -10.11
N THR A 104 -6.23 2.60 -10.52
CA THR A 104 -5.87 1.37 -11.21
C THR A 104 -6.45 1.34 -12.61
N PHE A 105 -5.58 1.26 -13.60
CA PHE A 105 -5.91 1.10 -15.02
C PHE A 105 -5.42 -0.26 -15.53
N GLY A 106 -6.33 -1.21 -15.72
CA GLY A 106 -5.97 -2.53 -16.21
C GLY A 106 -5.01 -3.28 -15.27
N ARG A 107 -3.73 -3.32 -15.61
CA ARG A 107 -2.65 -3.92 -14.82
C ARG A 107 -1.69 -2.89 -14.23
N LEU A 108 -1.95 -1.62 -14.44
CA LEU A 108 -1.13 -0.54 -13.90
C LEU A 108 -1.83 0.10 -12.71
N ASN A 109 -1.09 0.30 -11.65
CA ASN A 109 -1.53 1.00 -10.45
C ASN A 109 -0.63 2.19 -10.22
N LEU A 110 -1.23 3.38 -10.18
CA LEU A 110 -0.58 4.63 -9.83
C LEU A 110 -1.07 5.05 -8.47
N SER A 111 -0.18 5.47 -7.60
CA SER A 111 -0.56 6.03 -6.30
C SER A 111 0.27 7.24 -5.96
N TRP A 112 -0.35 8.15 -5.23
CA TRP A 112 0.29 9.29 -4.59
C TRP A 112 -0.04 9.25 -3.11
N ASP A 113 0.96 9.45 -2.29
CA ASP A 113 0.77 9.40 -0.85
C ASP A 113 1.70 10.34 -0.08
N PHE A 114 1.22 10.70 1.10
CA PHE A 114 1.94 11.38 2.14
C PHE A 114 2.27 10.39 3.26
N ARG A 115 3.55 10.30 3.63
CA ARG A 115 4.09 9.32 4.56
C ARG A 115 4.98 9.99 5.59
N PRO A 116 4.43 10.49 6.70
CA PRO A 116 5.24 10.97 7.82
C PRO A 116 5.95 9.81 8.51
N LEU A 117 7.27 9.97 8.67
CA LEU A 117 8.16 9.07 9.40
C LEU A 117 8.55 9.71 10.72
N ILE A 118 8.40 8.96 11.79
CA ILE A 118 8.82 9.34 13.15
C ILE A 118 9.93 8.39 13.57
N LEU A 119 11.16 8.88 13.65
CA LEU A 119 12.32 8.10 14.11
C LEU A 119 12.37 8.08 15.64
N PHE A 120 12.73 6.91 16.19
CA PHE A 120 12.98 6.73 17.61
C PHE A 120 14.49 6.83 17.85
N GLY A 121 14.94 7.99 18.32
CA GLY A 121 16.36 8.24 18.61
C GLY A 121 16.58 9.61 19.25
N ASP A 122 17.76 9.80 19.82
CA ASP A 122 18.19 11.06 20.43
C ASP A 122 18.66 12.03 19.34
N ARG A 123 17.71 12.67 18.64
CA ARG A 123 17.97 13.67 17.60
C ARG A 123 17.11 14.92 17.83
N ASP A 124 17.64 16.05 17.41
CA ASP A 124 16.92 17.33 17.43
C ASP A 124 15.67 17.33 16.53
N GLN A 125 15.64 16.47 15.51
CA GLN A 125 14.52 16.32 14.61
C GLN A 125 14.20 14.83 14.37
N ASN A 126 13.05 14.39 14.84
CA ASN A 126 12.57 13.02 14.74
C ASN A 126 11.43 12.84 13.71
N PHE A 127 10.92 13.93 13.14
CA PHE A 127 9.78 13.92 12.22
C PHE A 127 10.23 14.27 10.80
N TYR A 128 9.96 13.36 9.85
CA TYR A 128 10.30 13.50 8.43
C TYR A 128 9.06 13.31 7.57
N PRO A 129 8.47 14.39 7.02
CA PRO A 129 7.38 14.28 6.07
C PRO A 129 7.92 13.81 4.71
N GLU A 130 7.38 12.72 4.19
CA GLU A 130 7.72 12.20 2.88
C GLU A 130 6.49 12.20 1.97
N THR A 131 6.70 12.58 0.72
CA THR A 131 5.69 12.53 -0.32
C THR A 131 6.27 11.80 -1.52
N ALA A 132 5.51 10.88 -2.09
CA ALA A 132 5.98 10.16 -3.26
C ALA A 132 4.84 9.67 -4.16
N PHE A 133 5.20 9.42 -5.41
CA PHE A 133 4.40 8.70 -6.39
C PHE A 133 4.90 7.26 -6.48
N SER A 134 3.98 6.32 -6.63
CA SER A 134 4.35 4.93 -6.90
C SER A 134 3.70 4.47 -8.19
N PHE A 135 4.48 3.77 -8.99
CA PHE A 135 4.05 3.11 -10.22
C PHE A 135 4.25 1.60 -10.03
N ARG A 136 3.15 0.85 -10.06
CA ARG A 136 3.17 -0.60 -9.80
C ARG A 136 2.53 -1.36 -10.94
N TYR A 137 3.09 -2.53 -11.26
CA TYR A 137 2.50 -3.49 -12.16
C TYR A 137 1.81 -4.60 -11.36
N ILE A 138 0.58 -4.94 -11.76
CA ILE A 138 -0.25 -5.94 -11.10
C ILE A 138 0.03 -7.30 -11.73
N PHE A 139 0.71 -8.18 -11.00
CA PHE A 139 1.03 -9.54 -11.45
C PHE A 139 -0.16 -10.47 -11.30
N ILE A 140 -0.85 -10.42 -10.17
CA ILE A 140 -1.98 -11.29 -9.84
C ILE A 140 -3.23 -10.44 -9.63
N LYS A 141 -4.20 -10.58 -10.54
CA LYS A 141 -5.45 -9.81 -10.54
C LYS A 141 -6.62 -10.56 -9.89
N LYS A 142 -6.51 -11.88 -9.69
CA LYS A 142 -7.58 -12.70 -9.09
C LYS A 142 -7.64 -12.47 -7.59
N ASP A 143 -8.81 -12.17 -7.09
CA ASP A 143 -9.10 -12.06 -5.67
C ASP A 143 -9.44 -13.46 -5.12
N PRO A 144 -8.56 -14.12 -4.36
CA PRO A 144 -8.82 -15.44 -3.80
C PRO A 144 -9.93 -15.41 -2.72
N PHE A 145 -10.26 -14.21 -2.21
CA PHE A 145 -11.30 -14.01 -1.20
C PHE A 145 -12.72 -13.81 -1.78
N LYS A 146 -12.87 -13.70 -3.10
CA LYS A 146 -14.19 -13.73 -3.75
C LYS A 146 -14.72 -15.15 -3.70
N LYS A 147 -15.62 -15.45 -2.77
CA LYS A 147 -16.49 -16.63 -2.86
C LYS A 147 -17.18 -16.59 -4.23
N LYS A 148 -16.97 -17.63 -5.06
CA LYS A 148 -17.78 -17.84 -6.27
C LYS A 148 -19.23 -17.81 -5.82
N LYS A 149 -19.97 -16.76 -6.18
CA LYS A 149 -21.44 -16.81 -6.11
C LYS A 149 -21.83 -17.88 -7.12
N GLU A 150 -22.28 -19.02 -6.64
CA GLU A 150 -22.93 -19.99 -7.50
C GLU A 150 -24.11 -19.28 -8.18
N PRO A 151 -24.27 -19.41 -9.50
CA PRO A 151 -25.37 -18.77 -10.19
C PRO A 151 -26.69 -19.30 -9.60
N PHE A 152 -27.60 -18.40 -9.36
CA PHE A 152 -28.94 -18.65 -8.77
C PHE A 152 -29.68 -19.83 -9.40
N TRP A 153 -29.42 -20.10 -10.67
CA TRP A 153 -30.03 -21.19 -11.44
C TRP A 153 -29.69 -22.59 -10.91
N ASN A 154 -28.54 -22.81 -10.31
CA ASN A 154 -28.16 -24.13 -9.79
C ASN A 154 -28.93 -24.56 -8.53
N LYS A 155 -29.57 -23.62 -7.83
CA LYS A 155 -30.45 -23.94 -6.69
C LYS A 155 -31.82 -24.47 -7.13
N TRP A 156 -32.26 -24.15 -8.34
CA TRP A 156 -33.56 -24.57 -8.84
C TRP A 156 -33.56 -26.00 -9.41
N PHE A 157 -32.44 -26.44 -9.94
CA PHE A 157 -32.31 -27.78 -10.55
C PHE A 157 -31.86 -28.88 -9.59
N LYS A 158 -31.54 -28.59 -8.32
CA LYS A 158 -31.20 -29.59 -7.29
C LYS A 158 -32.39 -30.03 -6.42
N LYS A 159 -33.62 -29.76 -6.82
CA LYS A 159 -34.80 -30.30 -6.13
C LYS A 159 -35.49 -31.30 -7.04
N LYS A 160 -34.93 -32.52 -7.08
CA LYS A 160 -35.62 -33.77 -7.37
C LYS A 160 -34.94 -34.90 -6.63
#